data_195bd13fb676391f9a77b210e3b60e58
#
_entry.id   195bd13fb676391f9a77b210e3b60e58
#
_cell.length_a   1.000
_cell.length_b   1.000
_cell.length_c   1.000
_cell.angle_alpha   90.00
_cell.angle_beta   90.00
_cell.angle_gamma   90.00
#
_symmetry.space_group_name_H-M   'P 1'
#
loop_
_entity.id
_entity.type
_entity.pdbx_description
1 polymer ?
#
loop_
_entity_poly.entity_id
_entity_poly.type
_entity_poly.pdbx_seq_one_letter_code
_entity_poly.pdbx_strand_id
1 'polypeptide(L)'
;MCIRDRFSRVETARLAGWMRAGGRLLVLAAPGPNTGVGGLLADLGAKELPYRIVSPRTLTGADVVAHDFAEHVVMRPLAGGTAVFNDAVAFVPAPAARAEGTVYTELVRTDAAAWGESEPSVRPWVRDASSEPGGPFALAVALERGGDVAKEIALRPMRLVALGDAAFVSNGALALRGNANRDIFLNALAWLSGLDALTASRMPGNTVATGLDRAGWIRFGTVAVLGPVALVLLAGFAVFVYRRRRS
;
A
#
# COMPACT_ATOMS: atom_id res chain seq x y z
N MET A 1 -27.05 -5.57 -13.70
CA MET A 1 -26.11 -5.76 -12.57
C MET A 1 -26.43 -4.66 -11.55
N CYS A 2 -26.93 -5.03 -10.39
CA CYS A 2 -27.24 -4.06 -9.35
C CYS A 2 -25.94 -3.77 -8.59
N ILE A 3 -25.30 -2.64 -8.87
CA ILE A 3 -24.12 -2.18 -8.14
C ILE A 3 -24.66 -1.47 -6.91
N ARG A 4 -24.33 -1.98 -5.72
CA ARG A 4 -24.71 -1.36 -4.47
C ARG A 4 -23.63 -0.36 -4.07
N ASP A 5 -23.89 0.89 -4.34
CA ASP A 5 -22.90 1.96 -4.17
C ASP A 5 -22.76 2.43 -2.71
N ARG A 6 -23.68 2.01 -1.83
CA ARG A 6 -23.70 2.45 -0.44
C ARG A 6 -24.31 1.42 0.50
N PHE A 7 -23.69 1.23 1.67
CA PHE A 7 -24.27 0.49 2.78
C PHE A 7 -25.30 1.36 3.51
N SER A 8 -26.44 0.78 3.83
CA SER A 8 -27.43 1.42 4.69
C SER A 8 -26.96 1.46 6.15
N ARG A 9 -27.54 2.34 6.98
CA ARG A 9 -27.25 2.37 8.42
C ARG A 9 -27.55 1.05 9.12
N VAL A 10 -28.55 0.32 8.68
CA VAL A 10 -28.90 -1.00 9.25
C VAL A 10 -27.81 -2.04 8.93
N GLU A 11 -27.30 -2.03 7.70
CA GLU A 11 -26.25 -2.95 7.28
C GLU A 11 -24.91 -2.64 8.00
N THR A 12 -24.53 -1.39 8.10
CA THR A 12 -23.33 -0.99 8.85
C THR A 12 -23.43 -1.35 10.32
N ALA A 13 -24.61 -1.16 10.95
CA ALA A 13 -24.84 -1.54 12.33
C ALA A 13 -24.74 -3.07 12.54
N ARG A 14 -25.27 -3.87 11.62
CA ARG A 14 -25.15 -5.34 11.65
C ARG A 14 -23.71 -5.80 11.49
N LEU A 15 -22.96 -5.18 10.55
CA LEU A 15 -21.54 -5.46 10.37
C LEU A 15 -20.74 -5.10 11.61
N ALA A 16 -21.00 -3.94 12.21
CA ALA A 16 -20.35 -3.52 13.45
C ALA A 16 -20.62 -4.50 14.60
N GLY A 17 -21.87 -4.96 14.74
CA GLY A 17 -22.24 -5.99 15.73
C GLY A 17 -21.51 -7.31 15.50
N TRP A 18 -21.45 -7.77 14.25
CA TRP A 18 -20.71 -8.97 13.88
C TRP A 18 -19.21 -8.84 14.13
N MET A 19 -18.65 -7.69 13.81
CA MET A 19 -17.24 -7.40 14.10
C MET A 19 -16.97 -7.47 15.61
N ARG A 20 -17.80 -6.82 16.44
CA ARG A 20 -17.67 -6.84 17.91
C ARG A 20 -17.77 -8.24 18.50
N ALA A 21 -18.46 -9.14 17.83
CA ALA A 21 -18.56 -10.57 18.20
C ALA A 21 -17.34 -11.42 17.75
N GLY A 22 -16.24 -10.80 17.29
CA GLY A 22 -15.04 -11.49 16.83
C GLY A 22 -15.00 -11.71 15.31
N GLY A 23 -15.68 -10.86 14.55
CA GLY A 23 -15.66 -10.85 13.09
C GLY A 23 -14.29 -10.52 12.52
N ARG A 24 -14.08 -10.85 11.25
CA ARG A 24 -12.84 -10.67 10.51
C ARG A 24 -13.13 -9.94 9.21
N LEU A 25 -12.55 -8.77 8.99
CA LEU A 25 -12.90 -7.90 7.87
C LEU A 25 -11.65 -7.37 7.15
N LEU A 26 -11.64 -7.47 5.83
CA LEU A 26 -10.75 -6.72 4.97
C LEU A 26 -11.54 -5.61 4.28
N VAL A 27 -11.05 -4.39 4.38
CA VAL A 27 -11.62 -3.20 3.73
C VAL A 27 -10.63 -2.67 2.72
N LEU A 28 -11.11 -2.39 1.52
CA LEU A 28 -10.39 -1.69 0.46
C LEU A 28 -11.11 -0.34 0.29
N ALA A 29 -10.46 0.73 0.70
CA ALA A 29 -11.01 2.08 0.63
C ALA A 29 -10.51 2.82 -0.61
N ALA A 30 -11.31 3.74 -1.13
CA ALA A 30 -10.92 4.63 -2.22
C ALA A 30 -11.45 6.04 -1.96
N PRO A 31 -10.78 7.08 -2.47
CA PRO A 31 -11.34 8.43 -2.44
C PRO A 31 -12.67 8.46 -3.19
N GLY A 32 -13.65 9.12 -2.64
CA GLY A 32 -14.92 9.26 -3.34
C GLY A 32 -16.12 9.43 -2.43
N PRO A 33 -17.33 9.23 -2.97
CA PRO A 33 -18.55 9.45 -2.22
C PRO A 33 -18.65 8.49 -1.04
N ASN A 34 -19.26 8.96 0.04
CA ASN A 34 -19.47 8.18 1.26
C ASN A 34 -20.26 6.90 0.98
N THR A 35 -19.57 5.77 1.00
CA THR A 35 -20.17 4.43 0.83
C THR A 35 -20.79 3.86 2.11
N GLY A 36 -20.69 4.58 3.24
CA GLY A 36 -21.06 4.11 4.57
C GLY A 36 -19.94 3.31 5.27
N VAL A 37 -18.89 2.91 4.56
CA VAL A 37 -17.76 2.15 5.12
C VAL A 37 -16.93 3.02 6.07
N GLY A 38 -16.74 4.30 5.77
CA GLY A 38 -16.01 5.22 6.64
C GLY A 38 -16.62 5.34 8.04
N GLY A 39 -17.97 5.36 8.13
CA GLY A 39 -18.68 5.33 9.42
C GLY A 39 -18.44 4.02 10.19
N LEU A 40 -18.53 2.88 9.49
CA LEU A 40 -18.23 1.57 10.09
C LEU A 40 -16.79 1.52 10.62
N LEU A 41 -15.82 1.99 9.84
CA LEU A 41 -14.42 2.02 10.25
C LEU A 41 -14.22 2.91 11.48
N ALA A 42 -14.87 4.08 11.53
CA ALA A 42 -14.80 4.99 12.66
C ALA A 42 -15.37 4.37 13.94
N ASP A 43 -16.49 3.64 13.83
CA ASP A 43 -17.10 2.89 14.94
C ASP A 43 -16.22 1.73 15.44
N LEU A 44 -15.37 1.18 14.58
CA LEU A 44 -14.45 0.08 14.92
C LEU A 44 -13.06 0.55 15.37
N GLY A 45 -12.72 1.83 15.15
CA GLY A 45 -11.49 2.41 15.67
C GLY A 45 -10.54 3.02 14.64
N ALA A 46 -10.88 3.05 13.35
CA ALA A 46 -10.10 3.72 12.31
C ALA A 46 -10.94 4.77 11.58
N LYS A 47 -10.43 5.98 11.44
CA LYS A 47 -11.08 7.05 10.69
C LYS A 47 -10.33 7.28 9.37
N GLU A 48 -11.04 7.23 8.27
CA GLU A 48 -10.54 7.63 6.96
C GLU A 48 -10.39 9.16 6.89
N LEU A 49 -9.26 9.62 6.34
CA LEU A 49 -9.04 11.04 6.10
C LEU A 49 -9.76 11.49 4.81
N PRO A 50 -10.28 12.72 4.77
CA PRO A 50 -11.04 13.22 3.63
C PRO A 50 -10.13 13.76 2.50
N TYR A 51 -8.95 13.19 2.33
CA TYR A 51 -7.95 13.64 1.38
C TYR A 51 -7.55 12.49 0.46
N ARG A 52 -7.21 12.83 -0.78
CA ARG A 52 -6.42 11.94 -1.63
C ARG A 52 -4.96 12.08 -1.26
N ILE A 53 -4.28 11.00 -1.01
CA ILE A 53 -2.85 11.03 -0.69
C ILE A 53 -2.05 11.10 -1.99
N VAL A 54 -1.19 12.10 -2.07
CA VAL A 54 -0.37 12.41 -3.26
C VAL A 54 1.10 12.37 -2.90
N SER A 55 1.94 11.90 -3.80
CA SER A 55 3.38 11.86 -3.63
C SER A 55 4.10 12.61 -4.78
N PRO A 56 4.99 13.55 -4.49
CA PRO A 56 5.77 14.25 -5.52
C PRO A 56 6.87 13.38 -6.13
N ARG A 57 7.09 12.18 -5.58
CA ARG A 57 8.16 11.26 -6.00
C ARG A 57 7.75 10.37 -7.16
N THR A 58 6.51 10.40 -7.58
CA THR A 58 5.98 9.62 -8.69
C THR A 58 5.57 10.51 -9.86
N LEU A 59 5.58 9.97 -11.06
CA LEU A 59 5.27 10.75 -12.27
C LEU A 59 3.83 11.23 -12.31
N THR A 60 2.92 10.42 -11.82
CA THR A 60 1.48 10.72 -11.82
C THR A 60 1.06 11.54 -10.61
N GLY A 61 1.83 11.49 -9.53
CA GLY A 61 1.45 11.99 -8.21
C GLY A 61 0.38 11.15 -7.52
N ALA A 62 -0.42 10.39 -8.26
CA ALA A 62 -1.48 9.53 -7.74
C ALA A 62 -0.94 8.20 -7.18
N ASP A 63 0.17 7.73 -7.72
CA ASP A 63 0.84 6.54 -7.19
C ASP A 63 1.66 6.94 -5.96
N VAL A 64 1.47 6.23 -4.88
CA VAL A 64 2.23 6.42 -3.64
C VAL A 64 3.06 5.19 -3.38
N VAL A 65 4.38 5.37 -3.38
CA VAL A 65 5.35 4.30 -3.11
C VAL A 65 5.75 4.39 -1.64
N ALA A 66 5.52 3.32 -0.89
CA ALA A 66 5.78 3.26 0.54
C ALA A 66 6.79 2.15 0.88
N HIS A 67 7.71 2.46 1.78
CA HIS A 67 8.77 1.56 2.25
C HIS A 67 8.77 1.40 3.77
N ASP A 68 7.95 2.18 4.49
CA ASP A 68 7.87 2.15 5.95
C ASP A 68 6.81 1.16 6.39
N PHE A 69 7.24 -0.01 6.82
CA PHE A 69 6.42 -1.13 7.25
C PHE A 69 6.55 -1.36 8.75
N ALA A 70 5.42 -1.54 9.43
CA ALA A 70 5.39 -1.80 10.86
C ALA A 70 5.95 -3.19 11.22
N GLU A 71 6.42 -3.33 12.45
CA GLU A 71 6.71 -4.63 13.06
C GLU A 71 5.42 -5.36 13.44
N HIS A 72 4.61 -5.70 12.47
CA HIS A 72 3.39 -6.48 12.63
C HIS A 72 3.52 -7.82 11.90
N VAL A 73 2.83 -8.86 12.38
CA VAL A 73 2.92 -10.21 11.78
C VAL A 73 2.61 -10.23 10.29
N VAL A 74 1.73 -9.36 9.81
CA VAL A 74 1.39 -9.20 8.38
C VAL A 74 2.56 -8.65 7.58
N MET A 75 3.36 -7.74 8.17
CA MET A 75 4.40 -6.97 7.48
C MET A 75 5.80 -7.51 7.72
N ARG A 76 6.04 -8.17 8.85
CA ARG A 76 7.37 -8.65 9.25
C ARG A 76 8.12 -9.44 8.17
N PRO A 77 7.49 -10.35 7.40
CA PRO A 77 8.17 -11.07 6.33
C PRO A 77 8.56 -10.19 5.13
N LEU A 78 8.08 -8.95 5.10
CA LEU A 78 8.21 -8.02 3.96
C LEU A 78 9.16 -6.85 4.27
N ALA A 79 9.89 -6.93 5.38
CA ALA A 79 10.84 -5.88 5.78
C ALA A 79 11.80 -5.54 4.63
N GLY A 80 11.94 -4.25 4.33
CA GLY A 80 12.73 -3.77 3.18
C GLY A 80 12.02 -3.85 1.82
N GLY A 81 10.77 -4.30 1.80
CA GLY A 81 9.93 -4.30 0.59
C GLY A 81 9.38 -2.93 0.22
N THR A 82 8.64 -2.91 -0.87
CA THR A 82 7.97 -1.72 -1.40
C THR A 82 6.51 -2.01 -1.63
N ALA A 83 5.62 -1.16 -1.11
CA ALA A 83 4.20 -1.18 -1.44
C ALA A 83 3.84 -0.02 -2.37
N VAL A 84 2.94 -0.26 -3.31
CA VAL A 84 2.46 0.76 -4.25
C VAL A 84 0.95 0.89 -4.09
N PHE A 85 0.49 2.09 -3.78
CA PHE A 85 -0.91 2.44 -3.68
C PHE A 85 -1.25 3.40 -4.81
N ASN A 86 -2.40 3.21 -5.45
CA ASN A 86 -2.91 4.10 -6.49
C ASN A 86 -4.20 4.76 -6.00
N ASP A 87 -4.30 6.06 -6.19
CA ASP A 87 -5.48 6.81 -5.75
C ASP A 87 -5.79 6.61 -4.26
N ALA A 88 -4.79 6.82 -3.42
CA ALA A 88 -4.81 6.39 -2.04
C ALA A 88 -5.59 7.32 -1.10
N VAL A 89 -6.21 6.73 -0.07
CA VAL A 89 -6.68 7.40 1.14
C VAL A 89 -5.86 6.93 2.34
N ALA A 90 -5.89 7.69 3.41
CA ALA A 90 -5.17 7.37 4.64
C ALA A 90 -6.10 7.27 5.84
N PHE A 91 -5.59 6.64 6.89
CA PHE A 91 -6.34 6.39 8.12
C PHE A 91 -5.64 7.01 9.32
N VAL A 92 -6.45 7.36 10.33
CA VAL A 92 -5.99 7.77 11.65
C VAL A 92 -6.79 7.02 12.73
N PRO A 93 -6.28 6.91 13.96
CA PRO A 93 -7.03 6.31 15.05
C PRO A 93 -8.33 7.09 15.31
N ALA A 94 -9.45 6.38 15.39
CA ALA A 94 -10.71 6.97 15.81
C ALA A 94 -10.86 6.94 17.35
N PRO A 95 -11.62 7.86 17.97
CA PRO A 95 -11.84 7.85 19.41
C PRO A 95 -12.39 6.51 19.95
N ALA A 96 -13.20 5.81 19.18
CA ALA A 96 -13.74 4.49 19.53
C ALA A 96 -12.65 3.44 19.79
N ALA A 97 -11.49 3.52 19.14
CA ALA A 97 -10.37 2.59 19.38
C ALA A 97 -9.94 2.60 20.86
N ARG A 98 -9.78 3.79 21.43
CA ARG A 98 -9.39 3.95 22.84
C ARG A 98 -10.49 3.51 23.81
N ALA A 99 -11.74 3.86 23.50
CA ALA A 99 -12.87 3.55 24.37
C ALA A 99 -13.16 2.04 24.47
N GLU A 100 -12.91 1.29 23.40
CA GLU A 100 -13.21 -0.14 23.31
C GLU A 100 -11.97 -1.04 23.46
N GLY A 101 -10.79 -0.49 23.79
CA GLY A 101 -9.55 -1.25 23.94
C GLY A 101 -9.08 -1.89 22.62
N THR A 102 -9.36 -1.25 21.49
CA THR A 102 -8.90 -1.69 20.16
C THR A 102 -7.44 -1.28 19.97
N VAL A 103 -6.59 -2.21 19.63
CA VAL A 103 -5.22 -1.95 19.20
C VAL A 103 -5.26 -1.50 17.74
N TYR A 104 -4.77 -0.30 17.48
CA TYR A 104 -4.62 0.28 16.15
C TYR A 104 -3.14 0.23 15.76
N THR A 105 -2.83 -0.37 14.63
CA THR A 105 -1.46 -0.47 14.10
C THR A 105 -1.41 0.08 12.68
N GLU A 106 -0.52 1.03 12.44
CA GLU A 106 -0.22 1.55 11.10
C GLU A 106 0.69 0.55 10.40
N LEU A 107 0.16 -0.23 9.46
CA LEU A 107 0.90 -1.27 8.77
C LEU A 107 1.89 -0.74 7.73
N VAL A 108 1.45 0.26 6.94
CA VAL A 108 2.24 0.89 5.87
C VAL A 108 2.07 2.40 5.96
N ARG A 109 3.18 3.12 5.96
CA ARG A 109 3.19 4.59 5.98
C ARG A 109 3.88 5.18 4.75
N THR A 110 3.43 6.36 4.34
CA THR A 110 4.12 7.17 3.35
C THR A 110 5.39 7.79 3.93
N ASP A 111 6.21 8.34 3.07
CA ASP A 111 7.25 9.28 3.51
C ASP A 111 6.65 10.66 3.87
N ALA A 112 7.51 11.53 4.43
CA ALA A 112 7.12 12.87 4.85
C ALA A 112 6.85 13.84 3.68
N ALA A 113 7.24 13.49 2.44
CA ALA A 113 7.03 14.33 1.28
C ALA A 113 5.61 14.22 0.71
N ALA A 114 4.86 13.18 1.08
CA ALA A 114 3.47 13.02 0.70
C ALA A 114 2.59 14.09 1.38
N TRP A 115 1.47 14.42 0.74
CA TRP A 115 0.47 15.33 1.33
C TRP A 115 -0.94 14.85 1.04
N GLY A 116 -1.90 15.38 1.81
CA GLY A 116 -3.32 15.14 1.61
C GLY A 116 -3.93 16.19 0.70
N GLU A 117 -4.18 15.86 -0.56
CA GLU A 117 -4.78 16.73 -1.57
C GLU A 117 -6.28 16.88 -1.34
N SER A 118 -6.73 18.10 -1.19
CA SER A 118 -8.13 18.45 -0.90
C SER A 118 -8.96 18.65 -2.17
N GLU A 119 -8.34 19.10 -3.27
CA GLU A 119 -8.99 19.37 -4.55
C GLU A 119 -8.44 18.48 -5.69
N PRO A 120 -8.62 17.17 -5.63
CA PRO A 120 -7.97 16.23 -6.54
C PRO A 120 -8.41 16.36 -8.01
N SER A 121 -9.44 17.13 -8.29
CA SER A 121 -9.89 17.46 -9.65
C SER A 121 -9.06 18.56 -10.34
N VAL A 122 -8.33 19.36 -9.55
CA VAL A 122 -7.50 20.46 -10.06
C VAL A 122 -6.08 19.97 -10.29
N ARG A 123 -5.55 20.22 -11.48
CA ARG A 123 -4.18 19.82 -11.88
C ARG A 123 -3.38 21.01 -12.39
N PRO A 124 -2.07 21.08 -12.23
CA PRO A 124 -1.22 20.12 -11.52
C PRO A 124 -1.43 20.18 -9.99
N TRP A 125 -1.22 19.07 -9.30
CA TRP A 125 -1.27 19.04 -7.84
C TRP A 125 -0.03 19.73 -7.28
N VAL A 126 -0.27 20.78 -6.50
CA VAL A 126 0.76 21.55 -5.80
C VAL A 126 0.27 21.74 -4.37
N ARG A 127 1.02 21.22 -3.42
CA ARG A 127 0.64 21.30 -2.01
C ARG A 127 0.42 22.72 -1.53
N ASP A 128 -0.75 23.00 -1.00
CA ASP A 128 -0.99 24.21 -0.19
C ASP A 128 -0.69 23.88 1.28
N ALA A 129 0.48 24.31 1.75
CA ALA A 129 0.91 24.04 3.13
C ALA A 129 0.04 24.70 4.21
N SER A 130 -0.84 25.66 3.84
CA SER A 130 -1.74 26.34 4.77
C SER A 130 -3.01 25.52 5.05
N SER A 131 -3.47 24.72 4.10
CA SER A 131 -4.74 23.97 4.15
C SER A 131 -4.56 22.46 4.06
N GLU A 132 -3.43 21.98 3.52
CA GLU A 132 -3.20 20.58 3.24
C GLU A 132 -2.16 19.96 4.17
N PRO A 133 -2.52 18.87 4.88
CA PRO A 133 -1.61 18.21 5.80
C PRO A 133 -0.47 17.53 5.06
N GLY A 134 0.73 17.59 5.65
CA GLY A 134 1.89 16.81 5.21
C GLY A 134 1.95 15.44 5.85
N GLY A 135 2.65 14.50 5.18
CA GLY A 135 2.90 13.16 5.70
C GLY A 135 3.84 13.12 6.92
N PRO A 136 4.12 11.92 7.45
CA PRO A 136 3.70 10.64 6.90
C PRO A 136 2.24 10.28 7.17
N PHE A 137 1.64 9.46 6.29
CA PHE A 137 0.25 8.98 6.39
C PHE A 137 0.19 7.46 6.45
N ALA A 138 -0.71 6.91 7.27
CA ALA A 138 -0.99 5.48 7.28
C ALA A 138 -1.90 5.10 6.11
N LEU A 139 -1.37 4.35 5.14
CA LEU A 139 -2.10 3.86 3.97
C LEU A 139 -2.72 2.49 4.18
N ALA A 140 -2.18 1.72 5.12
CA ALA A 140 -2.72 0.44 5.55
C ALA A 140 -2.70 0.36 7.06
N VAL A 141 -3.77 -0.16 7.65
CA VAL A 141 -3.90 -0.28 9.10
C VAL A 141 -4.49 -1.62 9.50
N ALA A 142 -4.11 -2.10 10.68
CA ALA A 142 -4.73 -3.25 11.34
C ALA A 142 -5.39 -2.81 12.63
N LEU A 143 -6.57 -3.37 12.89
CA LEU A 143 -7.27 -3.24 14.16
C LEU A 143 -7.43 -4.62 14.77
N GLU A 144 -7.12 -4.76 16.04
CA GLU A 144 -7.35 -5.97 16.82
C GLU A 144 -8.00 -5.62 18.15
N ARG A 145 -9.04 -6.36 18.52
CA ARG A 145 -9.71 -6.19 19.81
C ARG A 145 -10.16 -7.52 20.36
N GLY A 146 -9.94 -7.72 21.65
CA GLY A 146 -10.21 -8.99 22.31
C GLY A 146 -9.07 -9.97 22.12
N GLY A 147 -9.02 -10.99 22.90
CA GLY A 147 -7.89 -11.90 23.02
C GLY A 147 -7.34 -11.87 24.43
N ASP A 148 -8.07 -11.23 25.35
CA ASP A 148 -7.72 -11.21 26.77
C ASP A 148 -7.76 -12.65 27.31
N VAL A 149 -6.57 -13.18 27.57
CA VAL A 149 -6.33 -14.56 28.02
C VAL A 149 -6.93 -14.82 29.42
N ALA A 150 -7.47 -13.79 30.06
CA ALA A 150 -7.99 -13.84 31.42
C ALA A 150 -9.43 -14.39 31.57
N LYS A 151 -10.14 -14.64 30.44
CA LYS A 151 -11.47 -15.24 30.51
C LYS A 151 -11.43 -16.64 29.92
N GLU A 152 -11.90 -17.62 30.68
CA GLU A 152 -11.99 -19.05 30.33
C GLU A 152 -12.72 -19.37 29.00
N ILE A 153 -13.30 -18.37 28.34
CA ILE A 153 -13.88 -18.48 27.01
C ILE A 153 -13.02 -17.61 26.08
N ALA A 154 -12.13 -18.23 25.33
CA ALA A 154 -11.35 -17.59 24.28
C ALA A 154 -12.30 -17.14 23.15
N LEU A 155 -12.94 -15.99 23.33
CA LEU A 155 -13.64 -15.32 22.22
C LEU A 155 -12.58 -14.98 21.17
N ARG A 156 -12.85 -15.38 19.93
CA ARG A 156 -11.97 -15.04 18.81
C ARG A 156 -11.81 -13.51 18.76
N PRO A 157 -10.59 -12.98 18.69
CA PRO A 157 -10.40 -11.55 18.61
C PRO A 157 -11.03 -11.00 17.33
N MET A 158 -11.66 -9.82 17.42
CA MET A 158 -12.00 -9.03 16.25
C MET A 158 -10.70 -8.65 15.54
N ARG A 159 -10.62 -8.85 14.24
CA ARG A 159 -9.50 -8.40 13.42
C ARG A 159 -10.01 -7.69 12.17
N LEU A 160 -9.42 -6.55 11.85
CA LEU A 160 -9.70 -5.79 10.66
C LEU A 160 -8.39 -5.33 10.01
N VAL A 161 -8.31 -5.44 8.69
CA VAL A 161 -7.29 -4.76 7.89
C VAL A 161 -7.99 -3.81 6.96
N ALA A 162 -7.58 -2.54 6.95
CA ALA A 162 -8.01 -1.56 5.97
C ALA A 162 -6.82 -1.16 5.10
N LEU A 163 -7.01 -1.23 3.79
CA LEU A 163 -6.07 -0.78 2.77
C LEU A 163 -6.67 0.43 2.07
N GLY A 164 -5.94 1.53 2.02
CA GLY A 164 -6.37 2.81 1.47
C GLY A 164 -6.28 2.89 -0.05
N ASP A 165 -6.54 1.78 -0.75
CA ASP A 165 -6.58 1.70 -2.20
C ASP A 165 -7.51 0.56 -2.61
N ALA A 166 -8.61 0.87 -3.28
CA ALA A 166 -9.56 -0.14 -3.76
C ALA A 166 -9.00 -0.98 -4.92
N ALA A 167 -8.04 -0.45 -5.67
CA ALA A 167 -7.38 -1.17 -6.76
C ALA A 167 -6.19 -2.02 -6.31
N PHE A 168 -5.80 -1.95 -5.02
CA PHE A 168 -4.63 -2.63 -4.45
C PHE A 168 -4.59 -4.13 -4.77
N VAL A 169 -5.76 -4.77 -4.83
CA VAL A 169 -5.93 -6.20 -5.13
C VAL A 169 -6.43 -6.47 -6.55
N SER A 170 -6.38 -5.49 -7.43
CA SER A 170 -6.71 -5.71 -8.84
C SER A 170 -5.69 -6.66 -9.49
N ASN A 171 -6.11 -7.37 -10.53
CA ASN A 171 -5.20 -8.26 -11.26
C ASN A 171 -3.94 -7.54 -11.75
N GLY A 172 -4.08 -6.28 -12.19
CA GLY A 172 -2.95 -5.45 -12.60
C GLY A 172 -1.98 -5.17 -11.46
N ALA A 173 -2.48 -4.74 -10.30
CA ALA A 173 -1.67 -4.44 -9.13
C ALA A 173 -0.97 -5.70 -8.57
N LEU A 174 -1.67 -6.83 -8.52
CA LEU A 174 -1.11 -8.10 -8.04
C LEU A 174 -0.12 -8.74 -9.01
N ALA A 175 -0.21 -8.43 -10.30
CA ALA A 175 0.72 -8.92 -11.33
C ALA A 175 2.01 -8.09 -11.42
N LEU A 176 2.05 -6.90 -10.87
CA LEU A 176 3.23 -6.05 -10.86
C LEU A 176 4.36 -6.72 -10.08
N ARG A 177 5.47 -6.98 -10.77
CA ARG A 177 6.67 -7.54 -10.14
C ARG A 177 7.47 -6.43 -9.47
N GLY A 178 8.16 -6.78 -8.38
CA GLY A 178 9.04 -5.84 -7.68
C GLY A 178 8.36 -5.01 -6.59
N ASN A 179 7.08 -5.28 -6.29
CA ASN A 179 6.41 -4.74 -5.12
C ASN A 179 5.87 -5.86 -4.21
N ALA A 180 5.53 -5.51 -2.99
CA ALA A 180 5.04 -6.42 -1.96
C ALA A 180 3.51 -6.50 -1.90
N ASN A 181 2.76 -5.86 -2.80
CA ASN A 181 1.30 -5.75 -2.70
C ASN A 181 0.61 -7.10 -2.58
N ARG A 182 1.01 -8.07 -3.43
CA ARG A 182 0.47 -9.42 -3.39
C ARG A 182 0.72 -10.10 -2.05
N ASP A 183 1.94 -9.95 -1.51
CA ASP A 183 2.31 -10.60 -0.26
C ASP A 183 1.64 -9.94 0.93
N ILE A 184 1.50 -8.60 0.93
CA ILE A 184 0.71 -7.84 1.92
C ILE A 184 -0.73 -8.37 1.95
N PHE A 185 -1.37 -8.48 0.79
CA PHE A 185 -2.74 -8.97 0.68
C PHE A 185 -2.88 -10.40 1.21
N LEU A 186 -1.99 -11.32 0.80
CA LEU A 186 -2.05 -12.71 1.22
C LEU A 186 -1.74 -12.88 2.72
N ASN A 187 -0.81 -12.09 3.26
CA ASN A 187 -0.50 -12.09 4.68
C ASN A 187 -1.67 -11.50 5.50
N ALA A 188 -2.31 -10.44 5.01
CA ALA A 188 -3.52 -9.89 5.63
C ALA A 188 -4.64 -10.93 5.71
N LEU A 189 -4.88 -11.68 4.61
CA LEU A 189 -5.87 -12.77 4.60
C LEU A 189 -5.49 -13.89 5.57
N ALA A 190 -4.23 -14.30 5.63
CA ALA A 190 -3.75 -15.32 6.56
C ALA A 190 -3.97 -14.90 8.01
N TRP A 191 -3.60 -13.68 8.36
CA TRP A 191 -3.81 -13.11 9.71
C TRP A 191 -5.29 -12.99 10.06
N LEU A 192 -6.11 -12.48 9.13
CA LEU A 192 -7.56 -12.43 9.31
C LEU A 192 -8.16 -13.83 9.47
N SER A 193 -7.63 -14.86 8.82
CA SER A 193 -8.09 -16.24 8.96
C SER A 193 -7.60 -16.93 10.24
N GLY A 194 -6.72 -16.28 11.02
CA GLY A 194 -6.10 -16.89 12.21
C GLY A 194 -5.00 -17.90 11.86
N LEU A 195 -4.47 -17.83 10.65
CA LEU A 195 -3.39 -18.68 10.16
C LEU A 195 -2.05 -17.91 10.23
N ASP A 196 -1.77 -17.32 11.38
CA ASP A 196 -0.63 -16.41 11.60
C ASP A 196 0.72 -17.10 11.27
N ALA A 197 0.82 -18.41 11.45
CA ALA A 197 2.01 -19.19 11.09
C ALA A 197 2.30 -19.17 9.57
N LEU A 198 1.29 -19.00 8.72
CA LEU A 198 1.48 -18.94 7.27
C LEU A 198 2.10 -17.62 6.81
N THR A 199 1.98 -16.55 7.60
CA THR A 199 2.62 -15.27 7.28
C THR A 199 4.15 -15.35 7.46
N ALA A 200 4.61 -16.11 8.43
CA ALA A 200 6.03 -16.28 8.74
C ALA A 200 6.78 -17.19 7.77
N SER A 201 6.08 -18.10 7.07
CA SER A 201 6.70 -19.12 6.21
C SER A 201 6.86 -18.69 4.74
N ARG A 202 6.30 -17.55 4.35
CA ARG A 202 6.47 -17.03 2.99
C ARG A 202 7.79 -16.30 2.90
N MET A 203 8.73 -16.88 2.15
CA MET A 203 9.89 -16.12 1.68
C MET A 203 9.35 -14.97 0.81
N PRO A 204 9.83 -13.74 1.00
CA PRO A 204 9.51 -12.65 0.08
C PRO A 204 9.85 -13.15 -1.32
N GLY A 205 8.86 -13.21 -2.20
CA GLY A 205 9.12 -13.47 -3.63
C GLY A 205 10.19 -12.48 -4.04
N ASN A 206 11.24 -12.93 -4.75
CA ASN A 206 12.39 -12.11 -5.12
C ASN A 206 11.93 -10.71 -5.55
N THR A 207 11.75 -9.83 -4.58
CA THR A 207 11.69 -8.41 -4.82
C THR A 207 13.11 -8.01 -5.16
N VAL A 208 13.45 -8.12 -6.43
CA VAL A 208 14.59 -7.38 -6.95
C VAL A 208 14.17 -5.93 -6.78
N ALA A 209 14.44 -5.38 -5.60
CA ALA A 209 14.50 -3.95 -5.44
C ALA A 209 15.60 -3.51 -6.39
N THR A 210 15.21 -3.17 -7.62
CA THR A 210 16.09 -2.41 -8.50
C THR A 210 16.16 -1.04 -7.85
N GLY A 211 17.06 -0.90 -6.87
CA GLY A 211 17.36 0.36 -6.20
C GLY A 211 18.02 1.38 -7.14
N LEU A 212 17.70 1.30 -8.42
CA LEU A 212 18.09 2.28 -9.40
C LEU A 212 17.14 3.47 -9.25
N ASP A 213 17.68 4.56 -8.76
CA ASP A 213 17.07 5.88 -8.88
C ASP A 213 16.90 6.27 -10.37
N ARG A 214 16.20 7.34 -10.66
CA ARG A 214 16.02 7.84 -12.04
C ARG A 214 17.34 7.97 -12.79
N ALA A 215 18.39 8.42 -12.11
CA ALA A 215 19.71 8.58 -12.70
C ALA A 215 20.35 7.21 -13.02
N GLY A 216 20.17 6.23 -12.16
CA GLY A 216 20.58 4.85 -12.38
C GLY A 216 19.88 4.20 -13.59
N TRP A 217 18.58 4.41 -13.75
CA TRP A 217 17.83 3.94 -14.91
C TRP A 217 18.29 4.59 -16.22
N ILE A 218 18.56 5.91 -16.21
CA ILE A 218 19.09 6.62 -17.38
C ILE A 218 20.47 6.08 -17.74
N ARG A 219 21.37 5.93 -16.76
CA ARG A 219 22.71 5.35 -16.99
C ARG A 219 22.64 3.93 -17.54
N PHE A 220 21.83 3.09 -16.93
CA PHE A 220 21.64 1.71 -17.40
C PHE A 220 21.10 1.67 -18.83
N GLY A 221 20.06 2.44 -19.16
CA GLY A 221 19.51 2.54 -20.51
C GLY A 221 20.54 3.06 -21.52
N THR A 222 21.31 4.09 -21.15
CA THR A 222 22.36 4.62 -21.99
C THR A 222 23.44 3.58 -22.30
N VAL A 223 23.94 2.87 -21.30
CA VAL A 223 24.95 1.82 -21.48
C VAL A 223 24.40 0.64 -22.28
N ALA A 224 23.16 0.23 -22.01
CA ALA A 224 22.52 -0.89 -22.69
C ALA A 224 22.27 -0.62 -24.17
N VAL A 225 22.00 0.64 -24.56
CA VAL A 225 21.75 1.01 -25.95
C VAL A 225 23.05 1.40 -26.66
N LEU A 226 23.85 2.30 -26.08
CA LEU A 226 25.06 2.81 -26.73
C LEU A 226 26.23 1.82 -26.69
N GLY A 227 26.28 0.94 -25.68
CA GLY A 227 27.38 -0.04 -25.55
C GLY A 227 27.51 -0.97 -26.75
N PRO A 228 26.43 -1.67 -27.15
CA PRO A 228 26.48 -2.54 -28.34
C PRO A 228 26.81 -1.75 -29.63
N VAL A 229 26.27 -0.56 -29.80
CA VAL A 229 26.55 0.30 -30.97
C VAL A 229 28.02 0.67 -31.02
N ALA A 230 28.59 1.13 -29.92
CA ALA A 230 30.02 1.47 -29.82
C ALA A 230 30.92 0.25 -30.12
N LEU A 231 30.53 -0.93 -29.63
CA LEU A 231 31.29 -2.17 -29.86
C LEU A 231 31.30 -2.58 -31.34
N VAL A 232 30.17 -2.46 -32.04
CA VAL A 232 30.10 -2.71 -33.50
C VAL A 232 30.94 -1.72 -34.26
N LEU A 233 30.89 -0.44 -33.92
CA LEU A 233 31.69 0.61 -34.58
C LEU A 233 33.19 0.38 -34.35
N LEU A 234 33.62 0.04 -33.16
CA LEU A 234 35.01 -0.29 -32.83
C LEU A 234 35.50 -1.52 -33.61
N ALA A 235 34.68 -2.58 -33.67
CA ALA A 235 34.99 -3.77 -34.42
C ALA A 235 35.11 -3.45 -35.95
N GLY A 236 34.19 -2.67 -36.47
CA GLY A 236 34.22 -2.23 -37.88
C GLY A 236 35.48 -1.37 -38.17
N PHE A 237 35.82 -0.45 -37.27
CA PHE A 237 37.02 0.35 -37.41
C PHE A 237 38.31 -0.49 -37.33
N ALA A 238 38.38 -1.45 -36.42
CA ALA A 238 39.51 -2.36 -36.30
C ALA A 238 39.71 -3.18 -37.62
N VAL A 239 38.65 -3.72 -38.17
CA VAL A 239 38.69 -4.44 -39.48
C VAL A 239 39.13 -3.52 -40.57
N PHE A 240 38.62 -2.26 -40.64
CA PHE A 240 39.04 -1.29 -41.64
C PHE A 240 40.54 -0.98 -41.56
N VAL A 241 41.06 -0.71 -40.35
CA VAL A 241 42.50 -0.44 -40.15
C VAL A 241 43.35 -1.66 -40.52
N TYR A 242 42.89 -2.86 -40.15
CA TYR A 242 43.60 -4.10 -40.46
C TYR A 242 43.68 -4.33 -41.96
N ARG A 243 42.60 -4.11 -42.70
CA ARG A 243 42.61 -4.24 -44.17
C ARG A 243 43.48 -3.19 -44.83
N ARG A 244 43.46 -1.93 -44.37
CA ARG A 244 44.29 -0.83 -44.91
C ARG A 244 45.81 -1.06 -44.73
N ARG A 245 46.23 -1.78 -43.68
CA ARG A 245 47.63 -2.12 -43.44
C ARG A 245 48.15 -3.28 -44.25
N ARG A 246 47.24 -4.02 -44.90
CA ARG A 246 47.58 -5.17 -45.74
C ARG A 246 47.50 -4.86 -47.24
N SER A 247 47.03 -3.72 -47.64
CA SER A 247 47.08 -3.16 -48.99
C SER A 247 48.29 -2.24 -49.09
#